data_1dd17e28a1342260fb835ad0a9984e3f
#
_entry.id   1dd17e28a1342260fb835ad0a9984e3f
#
_cell.length_a   1.000
_cell.length_b   1.000
_cell.length_c   1.000
_cell.angle_alpha   90.00
_cell.angle_beta   90.00
_cell.angle_gamma   90.00
#
_symmetry.space_group_name_H-M   'P 1'
#
loop_
_entity.id
_entity.type
_entity.pdbx_description
1 polymer ?
#
loop_
_entity_poly.entity_id
_entity_poly.type
_entity_poly.pdbx_seq_one_letter_code
_entity_poly.pdbx_strand_id
1 'polypeptide(L)'
;MNLRTNYKNDKFAGLRKYKMTEDSEGLVTLEDKTSYAEVGDIFSAEDINATNKAVLENNADIILMKRIKRIVIPASGWSDKAPYVQSVSALGAQENISLIIGGPYLGDEPGIETVRARKKAFGYVDRVVSGNGIVTLYCYGSKPAVDFEILVKGSGE
;
A
#
# COMPACT_ATOMS: atom_id res chain seq x y z
N MET A 1 11.21 3.26 -6.34
CA MET A 1 11.94 4.55 -6.57
C MET A 1 13.04 4.67 -5.55
N ASN A 2 14.26 5.05 -5.94
CA ASN A 2 15.38 5.18 -5.00
C ASN A 2 15.63 6.67 -4.79
N LEU A 3 15.20 7.19 -3.65
CA LEU A 3 15.45 8.59 -3.29
C LEU A 3 16.90 8.76 -2.84
N ARG A 4 17.52 9.84 -3.25
CA ARG A 4 18.87 10.18 -2.79
C ARG A 4 18.82 10.58 -1.31
N THR A 5 19.67 9.97 -0.49
CA THR A 5 19.70 10.17 0.97
C THR A 5 21.06 10.68 1.47
N ASN A 6 22.01 10.95 0.58
CA ASN A 6 23.39 11.26 0.90
C ASN A 6 23.83 12.62 0.32
N TYR A 7 22.96 13.63 0.38
CA TYR A 7 23.32 14.99 0.01
C TYR A 7 24.46 15.53 0.88
N LYS A 8 25.38 16.21 0.26
CA LYS A 8 26.53 16.82 0.93
C LYS A 8 26.39 18.34 0.94
N ASN A 9 26.85 18.95 1.99
CA ASN A 9 26.96 20.39 2.10
C ASN A 9 28.28 20.89 1.54
N ASP A 10 28.30 22.13 1.06
CA ASP A 10 29.55 22.83 0.77
C ASP A 10 30.44 22.92 2.02
N LYS A 11 31.74 22.66 1.84
CA LYS A 11 32.75 22.92 2.87
C LYS A 11 33.74 23.98 2.40
N PHE A 12 33.79 25.07 3.09
CA PHE A 12 34.73 26.19 2.83
C PHE A 12 35.10 26.87 4.15
N ALA A 13 36.22 27.58 4.14
CA ALA A 13 36.70 28.36 5.29
C ALA A 13 36.31 29.83 5.14
N GLY A 14 35.82 30.42 6.23
CA GLY A 14 35.45 31.85 6.27
C GLY A 14 34.10 32.13 5.63
N LEU A 15 33.97 33.30 4.99
CA LEU A 15 32.76 33.76 4.32
C LEU A 15 32.80 33.45 2.83
N ARG A 16 31.64 33.26 2.21
CA ARG A 16 31.52 33.13 0.75
C ARG A 16 32.01 34.43 0.09
N LYS A 17 32.71 34.29 -1.03
CA LYS A 17 33.29 35.41 -1.79
C LYS A 17 32.66 35.48 -3.17
N TYR A 18 32.24 36.66 -3.59
CA TYR A 18 31.63 36.89 -4.89
C TYR A 18 32.37 37.96 -5.63
N LYS A 19 32.56 37.79 -6.94
CA LYS A 19 32.97 38.82 -7.86
C LYS A 19 31.73 39.40 -8.50
N MET A 20 31.56 40.71 -8.41
CA MET A 20 30.52 41.48 -9.05
C MET A 20 31.02 42.00 -10.41
N THR A 21 30.23 41.82 -11.43
CA THR A 21 30.50 42.35 -12.77
C THR A 21 29.20 42.98 -13.28
N GLU A 22 29.30 44.26 -13.75
CA GLU A 22 28.21 44.99 -14.35
C GLU A 22 28.37 44.96 -15.87
N ASP A 23 27.31 44.73 -16.62
CA ASP A 23 27.32 44.80 -18.07
C ASP A 23 26.95 46.18 -18.61
N SER A 24 26.91 46.33 -19.93
CA SER A 24 26.58 47.59 -20.60
C SER A 24 25.13 48.06 -20.42
N GLU A 25 24.25 47.20 -19.94
CA GLU A 25 22.84 47.48 -19.66
C GLU A 25 22.58 47.80 -18.18
N GLY A 26 23.64 47.82 -17.36
CA GLY A 26 23.55 48.05 -15.91
C GLY A 26 23.11 46.83 -15.12
N LEU A 27 23.06 45.65 -15.74
CA LEU A 27 22.77 44.40 -15.03
C LEU A 27 24.01 43.87 -14.33
N VAL A 28 23.81 43.35 -13.13
CA VAL A 28 24.88 42.85 -12.27
C VAL A 28 24.86 41.33 -12.21
N THR A 29 25.99 40.72 -12.50
CA THR A 29 26.24 39.29 -12.32
C THR A 29 27.14 39.08 -11.12
N LEU A 30 26.77 38.13 -10.24
CA LEU A 30 27.58 37.67 -9.12
C LEU A 30 28.19 36.29 -9.44
N GLU A 31 29.51 36.26 -9.57
CA GLU A 31 30.27 35.03 -9.77
C GLU A 31 30.81 34.54 -8.41
N ASP A 32 30.49 33.33 -8.00
CA ASP A 32 31.03 32.74 -6.78
C ASP A 32 32.55 32.46 -6.95
N LYS A 33 33.34 33.09 -6.12
CA LYS A 33 34.81 32.95 -6.03
C LYS A 33 35.24 32.33 -4.70
N THR A 34 34.35 31.66 -4.02
CA THR A 34 34.64 30.95 -2.78
C THR A 34 35.58 29.77 -3.07
N SER A 35 36.60 29.61 -2.26
CA SER A 35 37.47 28.43 -2.31
C SER A 35 36.81 27.31 -1.51
N TYR A 36 36.27 26.32 -2.19
CA TYR A 36 35.63 25.16 -1.59
C TYR A 36 36.66 24.07 -1.35
N ALA A 37 36.68 23.49 -0.14
CA ALA A 37 37.37 22.25 0.16
C ALA A 37 36.56 21.06 -0.37
N GLU A 38 35.21 21.16 -0.36
CA GLU A 38 34.28 20.23 -0.95
C GLU A 38 33.08 21.00 -1.48
N VAL A 39 32.74 20.80 -2.74
CA VAL A 39 31.52 21.37 -3.33
C VAL A 39 30.37 20.46 -2.97
N GLY A 40 29.33 21.03 -2.38
CA GLY A 40 28.13 20.32 -2.01
C GLY A 40 27.25 19.96 -3.20
N ASP A 41 26.23 19.20 -2.94
CA ASP A 41 25.25 18.84 -3.94
C ASP A 41 24.22 19.95 -4.15
N ILE A 42 23.82 20.13 -5.41
CA ILE A 42 22.70 21.02 -5.75
C ILE A 42 21.41 20.23 -5.50
N PHE A 43 20.51 20.82 -4.72
CA PHE A 43 19.16 20.30 -4.54
C PHE A 43 18.27 20.86 -5.64
N SER A 44 17.80 20.00 -6.52
CA SER A 44 17.09 20.39 -7.74
C SER A 44 15.57 20.26 -7.62
N ALA A 45 14.85 20.79 -8.60
CA ALA A 45 13.41 20.58 -8.72
C ALA A 45 13.06 19.10 -8.93
N GLU A 46 13.94 18.35 -9.62
CA GLU A 46 13.80 16.91 -9.83
C GLU A 46 13.85 16.13 -8.52
N ASP A 47 14.72 16.52 -7.58
CA ASP A 47 14.82 15.88 -6.26
C ASP A 47 13.53 16.10 -5.45
N ILE A 48 12.97 17.31 -5.48
CA ILE A 48 11.69 17.63 -4.84
C ILE A 48 10.55 16.84 -5.48
N ASN A 49 10.49 16.82 -6.81
CA ASN A 49 9.45 16.12 -7.53
C ASN A 49 9.50 14.61 -7.27
N ALA A 50 10.70 14.01 -7.21
CA ALA A 50 10.89 12.62 -6.86
C ALA A 50 10.40 12.31 -5.45
N THR A 51 10.70 13.19 -4.49
CA THR A 51 10.23 13.06 -3.10
C THR A 51 8.71 13.18 -3.01
N ASN A 52 8.12 14.19 -3.66
CA ASN A 52 6.68 14.39 -3.67
C ASN A 52 5.95 13.18 -4.30
N LYS A 53 6.48 12.64 -5.39
CA LYS A 53 5.93 11.44 -6.02
C LYS A 53 5.96 10.24 -5.07
N ALA A 54 7.07 10.00 -4.38
CA ALA A 54 7.18 8.92 -3.40
C ALA A 54 6.19 9.09 -2.23
N VAL A 55 5.99 10.32 -1.76
CA VAL A 55 5.01 10.63 -0.70
C VAL A 55 3.58 10.35 -1.18
N LEU A 56 3.24 10.72 -2.42
CA LEU A 56 1.93 10.47 -2.99
C LEU A 56 1.67 8.96 -3.17
N GLU A 57 2.65 8.21 -3.67
CA GLU A 57 2.58 6.76 -3.80
C GLU A 57 2.37 6.09 -2.43
N ASN A 58 3.17 6.44 -1.43
CA ASN A 58 3.02 5.94 -0.06
C ASN A 58 1.63 6.28 0.54
N ASN A 59 1.11 7.47 0.28
CA ASN A 59 -0.21 7.84 0.76
C ASN A 59 -1.32 7.01 0.11
N ALA A 60 -1.21 6.73 -1.18
CA ALA A 60 -2.13 5.84 -1.89
C ALA A 60 -2.10 4.42 -1.28
N ASP A 61 -0.92 3.87 -1.03
CA ASP A 61 -0.76 2.56 -0.38
C ASP A 61 -1.35 2.53 1.03
N ILE A 62 -1.16 3.59 1.81
CA ILE A 62 -1.75 3.72 3.16
C ILE A 62 -3.28 3.75 3.08
N ILE A 63 -3.86 4.45 2.10
CA ILE A 63 -5.31 4.49 1.89
C ILE A 63 -5.82 3.07 1.57
N LEU A 64 -5.16 2.34 0.68
CA LEU A 64 -5.51 0.97 0.34
C LEU A 64 -5.43 0.05 1.57
N MET A 65 -4.36 0.16 2.36
CA MET A 65 -4.20 -0.63 3.59
C MET A 65 -5.24 -0.32 4.67
N LYS A 66 -5.86 0.86 4.65
CA LYS A 66 -6.92 1.25 5.59
C LYS A 66 -8.31 0.77 5.16
N ARG A 67 -8.52 0.47 3.89
CA ARG A 67 -9.81 0.01 3.38
C ARG A 67 -10.12 -1.40 3.88
N ILE A 68 -11.35 -1.58 4.31
CA ILE A 68 -11.91 -2.89 4.67
C ILE A 68 -13.04 -3.17 3.71
N LYS A 69 -12.99 -4.30 3.03
CA LYS A 69 -14.06 -4.78 2.16
C LYS A 69 -14.78 -5.96 2.81
N ARG A 70 -16.09 -6.02 2.60
CA ARG A 70 -16.91 -7.19 2.92
C ARG A 70 -17.02 -8.03 1.67
N ILE A 71 -16.74 -9.31 1.79
CA ILE A 71 -16.86 -10.28 0.71
C ILE A 71 -17.80 -11.37 1.14
N VAL A 72 -18.85 -11.60 0.37
CA VAL A 72 -19.83 -12.66 0.61
C VAL A 72 -19.27 -13.99 0.13
N ILE A 73 -19.34 -15.01 0.96
CA ILE A 73 -18.96 -16.39 0.67
C ILE A 73 -20.27 -17.22 0.69
N PRO A 74 -20.86 -17.45 -0.48
CA PRO A 74 -22.11 -18.23 -0.55
C PRO A 74 -21.88 -19.70 -0.26
N ALA A 75 -22.79 -20.32 0.47
CA ALA A 75 -22.75 -21.74 0.78
C ALA A 75 -22.79 -22.63 -0.49
N SER A 76 -23.44 -22.14 -1.54
CA SER A 76 -23.60 -22.87 -2.81
C SER A 76 -22.36 -22.84 -3.71
N GLY A 77 -21.37 -22.01 -3.41
CA GLY A 77 -20.19 -21.79 -4.28
C GLY A 77 -19.05 -22.78 -4.08
N TRP A 78 -19.15 -23.69 -3.12
CA TRP A 78 -18.10 -24.65 -2.82
C TRP A 78 -18.10 -25.86 -3.76
N SER A 79 -16.91 -26.34 -4.09
CA SER A 79 -16.76 -27.59 -4.85
C SER A 79 -17.41 -28.80 -4.14
N ASP A 80 -17.66 -29.89 -4.89
CA ASP A 80 -18.36 -31.07 -4.35
C ASP A 80 -17.46 -32.02 -3.59
N LYS A 81 -16.15 -31.95 -3.78
CA LYS A 81 -15.17 -32.88 -3.17
C LYS A 81 -14.13 -32.09 -2.36
N ALA A 82 -13.68 -32.70 -1.27
CA ALA A 82 -12.58 -32.17 -0.49
C ALA A 82 -11.23 -32.31 -1.25
N PRO A 83 -10.32 -31.32 -1.14
CA PRO A 83 -10.55 -30.07 -0.44
C PRO A 83 -11.65 -29.26 -1.12
N TYR A 84 -12.63 -28.79 -0.34
CA TYR A 84 -13.68 -27.93 -0.86
C TYR A 84 -13.07 -26.56 -1.14
N VAL A 85 -13.26 -26.08 -2.36
CA VAL A 85 -12.64 -24.84 -2.85
C VAL A 85 -13.72 -23.89 -3.35
N GLN A 86 -13.56 -22.62 -3.03
CA GLN A 86 -14.38 -21.55 -3.56
C GLN A 86 -13.52 -20.33 -3.85
N SER A 87 -13.64 -19.78 -5.08
CA SER A 87 -13.04 -18.51 -5.44
C SER A 87 -14.13 -17.45 -5.51
N VAL A 88 -13.88 -16.31 -4.89
CA VAL A 88 -14.78 -15.15 -4.88
C VAL A 88 -14.06 -13.91 -5.39
N SER A 89 -14.81 -12.99 -6.01
CA SER A 89 -14.26 -11.72 -6.47
C SER A 89 -13.80 -10.89 -5.28
N ALA A 90 -12.57 -10.41 -5.36
CA ALA A 90 -11.94 -9.53 -4.39
C ALA A 90 -11.17 -8.45 -5.17
N LEU A 91 -11.91 -7.50 -5.73
CA LEU A 91 -11.37 -6.45 -6.59
C LEU A 91 -10.17 -5.76 -5.92
N GLY A 92 -9.05 -5.66 -6.64
CA GLY A 92 -7.80 -5.12 -6.12
C GLY A 92 -6.93 -6.10 -5.32
N ALA A 93 -7.37 -7.36 -5.13
CA ALA A 93 -6.48 -8.40 -4.65
C ALA A 93 -5.39 -8.69 -5.70
N GLN A 94 -4.19 -8.97 -5.26
CA GLN A 94 -3.04 -9.32 -6.10
C GLN A 94 -2.36 -10.56 -5.54
N GLU A 95 -1.76 -11.35 -6.41
CA GLU A 95 -1.09 -12.60 -6.05
C GLU A 95 0.07 -12.39 -5.06
N ASN A 96 0.76 -11.26 -5.18
CA ASN A 96 1.95 -10.95 -4.37
C ASN A 96 1.66 -10.10 -3.13
N ILE A 97 0.40 -9.78 -2.85
CA ILE A 97 0.01 -9.01 -1.68
C ILE A 97 -0.67 -9.91 -0.67
N SER A 98 -0.10 -9.99 0.53
CA SER A 98 -0.73 -10.68 1.66
C SER A 98 -1.94 -9.90 2.14
N LEU A 99 -3.13 -10.42 1.87
CA LEU A 99 -4.38 -9.88 2.40
C LEU A 99 -4.53 -10.24 3.88
N ILE A 100 -5.03 -9.29 4.65
CA ILE A 100 -5.46 -9.57 6.01
C ILE A 100 -6.94 -9.97 5.96
N ILE A 101 -7.22 -11.21 6.30
CA ILE A 101 -8.57 -11.72 6.42
C ILE A 101 -9.01 -11.58 7.86
N GLY A 102 -9.98 -10.72 8.09
CA GLY A 102 -10.67 -10.62 9.39
C GLY A 102 -11.66 -11.77 9.55
N GLY A 103 -12.11 -12.00 10.77
CA GLY A 103 -13.14 -12.97 11.08
C GLY A 103 -14.46 -12.72 10.33
N PRO A 104 -15.47 -13.55 10.55
CA PRO A 104 -16.74 -13.37 9.87
C PRO A 104 -17.37 -12.04 10.30
N TYR A 105 -17.89 -11.29 9.31
CA TYR A 105 -18.75 -10.16 9.62
C TYR A 105 -20.10 -10.69 10.11
N LEU A 106 -20.45 -10.28 11.30
CA LEU A 106 -21.64 -10.82 11.98
C LEU A 106 -22.90 -9.98 11.72
N GLY A 107 -22.77 -8.76 11.21
CA GLY A 107 -23.82 -7.76 11.12
C GLY A 107 -23.74 -6.78 12.29
N ASP A 108 -24.53 -5.72 12.22
CA ASP A 108 -24.49 -4.67 13.25
C ASP A 108 -25.30 -5.09 14.50
N GLU A 109 -26.41 -5.80 14.31
CA GLU A 109 -27.26 -6.34 15.40
C GLU A 109 -27.67 -7.80 15.10
N PRO A 110 -26.75 -8.77 15.10
CA PRO A 110 -27.06 -10.14 14.72
C PRO A 110 -27.74 -10.90 15.87
N GLY A 111 -28.77 -11.66 15.55
CA GLY A 111 -29.32 -12.65 16.47
C GLY A 111 -28.29 -13.75 16.79
N ILE A 112 -28.41 -14.34 17.99
CA ILE A 112 -27.42 -15.33 18.49
C ILE A 112 -27.25 -16.55 17.57
N GLU A 113 -28.31 -16.98 16.92
CA GLU A 113 -28.26 -18.13 15.98
C GLU A 113 -27.48 -17.76 14.70
N THR A 114 -27.66 -16.54 14.18
CA THR A 114 -26.87 -16.02 13.06
C THR A 114 -25.40 -15.93 13.41
N VAL A 115 -25.08 -15.46 14.60
CA VAL A 115 -23.68 -15.39 15.11
C VAL A 115 -23.06 -16.79 15.15
N ARG A 116 -23.77 -17.76 15.72
CA ARG A 116 -23.30 -19.15 15.83
C ARG A 116 -23.09 -19.77 14.45
N ALA A 117 -24.07 -19.61 13.55
CA ALA A 117 -24.00 -20.17 12.21
C ALA A 117 -22.84 -19.60 11.40
N ARG A 118 -22.69 -18.27 11.38
CA ARG A 118 -21.59 -17.58 10.63
C ARG A 118 -20.22 -17.91 11.21
N LYS A 119 -20.07 -17.94 12.54
CA LYS A 119 -18.82 -18.36 13.20
C LYS A 119 -18.44 -19.81 12.86
N LYS A 120 -19.43 -20.72 12.89
CA LYS A 120 -19.22 -22.12 12.51
C LYS A 120 -18.83 -22.24 11.04
N ALA A 121 -19.49 -21.52 10.14
CA ALA A 121 -19.20 -21.51 8.71
C ALA A 121 -17.77 -21.03 8.44
N PHE A 122 -17.37 -19.91 9.03
CA PHE A 122 -16.00 -19.39 8.92
C PHE A 122 -14.96 -20.35 9.52
N GLY A 123 -15.30 -21.05 10.60
CA GLY A 123 -14.44 -22.03 11.27
C GLY A 123 -14.08 -23.25 10.42
N TYR A 124 -14.75 -23.48 9.28
CA TYR A 124 -14.39 -24.52 8.32
C TYR A 124 -13.32 -24.09 7.31
N VAL A 125 -13.02 -22.79 7.24
CA VAL A 125 -12.01 -22.26 6.31
C VAL A 125 -10.62 -22.47 6.90
N ASP A 126 -9.86 -23.37 6.30
CA ASP A 126 -8.51 -23.72 6.75
C ASP A 126 -7.43 -22.88 6.09
N ARG A 127 -7.67 -22.43 4.86
CA ARG A 127 -6.68 -21.68 4.08
C ARG A 127 -7.34 -20.67 3.17
N VAL A 128 -6.70 -19.52 3.02
CA VAL A 128 -7.10 -18.49 2.05
C VAL A 128 -5.87 -18.08 1.22
N VAL A 129 -6.07 -17.93 -0.08
CA VAL A 129 -5.03 -17.50 -1.02
C VAL A 129 -5.54 -16.34 -1.84
N SER A 130 -4.73 -15.29 -1.96
CA SER A 130 -5.01 -14.17 -2.86
C SER A 130 -4.51 -14.46 -4.27
N GLY A 131 -5.27 -14.03 -5.25
CA GLY A 131 -4.91 -14.01 -6.66
C GLY A 131 -5.28 -12.66 -7.28
N ASN A 132 -5.08 -12.50 -8.57
CA ASN A 132 -5.41 -11.26 -9.26
C ASN A 132 -6.93 -11.06 -9.34
N GLY A 133 -7.48 -10.15 -8.53
CA GLY A 133 -8.90 -9.82 -8.45
C GLY A 133 -9.77 -10.86 -7.76
N ILE A 134 -9.19 -11.91 -7.15
CA ILE A 134 -9.92 -13.00 -6.48
C ILE A 134 -9.28 -13.38 -5.16
N VAL A 135 -10.09 -14.00 -4.31
CA VAL A 135 -9.64 -14.72 -3.11
C VAL A 135 -10.19 -16.13 -3.18
N THR A 136 -9.32 -17.13 -2.99
CA THR A 136 -9.67 -18.55 -3.01
C THR A 136 -9.58 -19.10 -1.60
N LEU A 137 -10.69 -19.69 -1.13
CA LEU A 137 -10.82 -20.30 0.19
C LEU A 137 -10.81 -21.84 0.05
N TYR A 138 -10.21 -22.48 1.02
CA TYR A 138 -10.09 -23.94 1.09
C TYR A 138 -10.64 -24.46 2.43
N CYS A 139 -11.45 -25.52 2.37
CA CYS A 139 -11.89 -26.28 3.53
C CYS A 139 -11.47 -27.74 3.32
N TYR A 140 -10.64 -28.27 4.20
CA TYR A 140 -10.14 -29.64 4.06
C TYR A 140 -11.03 -30.70 4.72
N GLY A 141 -11.78 -30.30 5.74
CA GLY A 141 -12.67 -31.21 6.49
C GLY A 141 -14.13 -31.16 6.04
N SER A 142 -14.76 -30.02 6.27
CA SER A 142 -16.18 -29.80 5.98
C SER A 142 -16.39 -28.46 5.31
N LYS A 143 -17.43 -28.36 4.47
CA LYS A 143 -17.78 -27.08 3.83
C LYS A 143 -18.89 -26.36 4.60
N PRO A 144 -18.90 -25.02 4.54
CA PRO A 144 -19.96 -24.18 5.09
C PRO A 144 -21.34 -24.55 4.50
N ALA A 145 -22.35 -24.58 5.35
CA ALA A 145 -23.74 -24.83 4.96
C ALA A 145 -24.60 -23.57 4.94
N VAL A 146 -24.03 -22.43 5.36
CA VAL A 146 -24.69 -21.12 5.35
C VAL A 146 -23.76 -20.09 4.74
N ASP A 147 -24.35 -19.08 4.15
CA ASP A 147 -23.62 -17.92 3.66
C ASP A 147 -23.00 -17.15 4.82
N PHE A 148 -21.81 -16.65 4.61
CA PHE A 148 -21.14 -15.78 5.56
C PHE A 148 -20.34 -14.71 4.83
N GLU A 149 -19.94 -13.69 5.56
CA GLU A 149 -19.13 -12.59 5.03
C GLU A 149 -17.80 -12.56 5.75
N ILE A 150 -16.75 -12.28 5.00
CA ILE A 150 -15.42 -12.02 5.56
C ILE A 150 -15.05 -10.54 5.38
N LEU A 151 -14.25 -10.05 6.30
CA LEU A 151 -13.63 -8.73 6.20
C LEU A 151 -12.24 -8.90 5.60
N VAL A 152 -11.98 -8.20 4.49
CA VAL A 152 -10.69 -8.24 3.81
C VAL A 152 -10.06 -6.86 3.84
N LYS A 153 -8.80 -6.79 4.27
CA LYS A 153 -8.01 -5.57 4.30
C LYS A 153 -6.78 -5.72 3.40
N GLY A 154 -6.41 -4.63 2.71
CA GLY A 154 -5.25 -4.63 1.81
C GLY A 154 -5.59 -4.90 0.35
N SER A 155 -6.88 -5.02 -0.01
CA SER A 155 -7.32 -5.08 -1.41
C SER A 155 -7.52 -3.69 -1.98
N GLY A 156 -7.07 -3.43 -3.20
CA GLY A 156 -7.34 -2.22 -3.98
C GLY A 156 -8.83 -2.06 -4.36
N GLU A 157 -9.13 -1.10 -5.23
CA GLU A 157 -10.49 -0.91 -5.77
C GLU A 157 -10.90 -2.03 -6.72
#